data_4a47edea41336fbd6d6ebc4b57c42041
#
_entry.id   4a47edea41336fbd6d6ebc4b57c42041
#
_cell.length_a   1.000
_cell.length_b   1.000
_cell.length_c   1.000
_cell.angle_alpha   90.00
_cell.angle_beta   90.00
_cell.angle_gamma   90.00
#
_symmetry.space_group_name_H-M   'P 1'
#
loop_
_entity.id
_entity.type
_entity.pdbx_description
1 polymer ?
#
loop_
_entity_poly.entity_id
_entity_poly.type
_entity_poly.pdbx_seq_one_letter_code
_entity_poly.pdbx_strand_id
1 'polypeptide(L)'
;MKKIIFLFIIILSILLIFSHLKDPYAVNKSESLQNISWDHWFGTDYLGRDLFSRVLYGASNSLIIACLSLTIVVFLSLFLGSLAGIVGGLVDTSIMIFADSLISIPSIIVALVFVGLFSNSIIVVLIALIISWSGNYIR
;
A
#
# COMPACT_ATOMS: atom_id res chain seq x y z
N MET A 1 -27.51 -18.41 14.19
CA MET A 1 -28.22 -17.13 14.05
C MET A 1 -27.30 -15.90 14.25
N LYS A 2 -26.57 -15.73 15.39
CA LYS A 2 -25.72 -14.55 15.65
C LYS A 2 -24.66 -14.27 14.55
N LYS A 3 -23.98 -15.30 14.03
CA LYS A 3 -22.99 -15.17 12.95
C LYS A 3 -23.59 -14.70 11.63
N ILE A 4 -24.81 -15.14 11.30
CA ILE A 4 -25.52 -14.73 10.07
C ILE A 4 -25.95 -13.26 10.16
N ILE A 5 -26.47 -12.85 11.32
CA ILE A 5 -26.84 -11.45 11.58
C ILE A 5 -25.61 -10.54 11.49
N PHE A 6 -24.49 -10.96 12.07
CA PHE A 6 -23.23 -10.24 12.01
C PHE A 6 -22.72 -10.07 10.57
N LEU A 7 -22.75 -11.15 9.79
CA LEU A 7 -22.38 -11.12 8.36
C LEU A 7 -23.31 -10.19 7.55
N PHE A 8 -24.61 -10.24 7.82
CA PHE A 8 -25.58 -9.38 7.16
C PHE A 8 -25.33 -7.88 7.48
N ILE A 9 -25.02 -7.54 8.73
CA ILE A 9 -24.67 -6.18 9.13
C ILE A 9 -23.41 -5.70 8.41
N ILE A 10 -22.37 -6.55 8.30
CA ILE A 10 -21.14 -6.22 7.57
C ILE A 10 -21.43 -5.94 6.10
N ILE A 11 -22.20 -6.81 5.44
CA ILE A 11 -22.53 -6.63 4.02
C ILE A 11 -23.33 -5.34 3.82
N LEU A 12 -24.32 -5.09 4.69
CA LEU A 12 -25.11 -3.86 4.63
C LEU A 12 -24.25 -2.60 4.83
N SER A 13 -23.31 -2.64 5.78
CA SER A 13 -22.38 -1.54 6.01
C SER A 13 -21.48 -1.28 4.81
N ILE A 14 -20.96 -2.32 4.18
CA ILE A 14 -20.16 -2.23 2.97
C ILE A 14 -20.98 -1.61 1.83
N LEU A 15 -22.22 -2.07 1.62
CA LEU A 15 -23.11 -1.52 0.59
C LEU A 15 -23.42 -0.04 0.82
N LEU A 16 -23.65 0.37 2.07
CA LEU A 16 -23.86 1.78 2.43
C LEU A 16 -22.62 2.64 2.16
N ILE A 17 -21.43 2.13 2.47
CA ILE A 17 -20.16 2.80 2.17
C ILE A 17 -20.03 3.02 0.65
N PHE A 18 -20.27 1.97 -0.14
CA PHE A 18 -20.16 2.08 -1.61
C PHE A 18 -21.20 3.01 -2.23
N SER A 19 -22.40 3.10 -1.66
CA SER A 19 -23.46 3.99 -2.18
C SER A 19 -23.16 5.48 -1.98
N HIS A 20 -22.28 5.83 -1.04
CA HIS A 20 -21.87 7.21 -0.74
C HIS A 20 -20.55 7.63 -1.39
N LEU A 21 -19.92 6.74 -2.18
CA LEU A 21 -18.68 7.07 -2.88
C LEU A 21 -18.95 8.04 -4.03
N LYS A 22 -18.32 9.19 -3.96
CA LYS A 22 -18.27 10.20 -5.03
C LYS A 22 -16.92 10.12 -5.75
N ASP A 23 -16.80 10.80 -6.88
CA ASP A 23 -15.51 10.94 -7.54
C ASP A 23 -14.54 11.71 -6.61
N PRO A 24 -13.43 11.09 -6.16
CA PRO A 24 -12.48 11.72 -5.23
C PRO A 24 -11.73 12.92 -5.82
N TYR A 25 -11.82 13.13 -7.12
CA TYR A 25 -11.19 14.24 -7.85
C TYR A 25 -12.16 15.31 -8.32
N ALA A 26 -13.46 15.08 -8.22
CA ALA A 26 -14.47 16.06 -8.63
C ALA A 26 -14.34 17.34 -7.81
N VAL A 27 -14.06 18.46 -8.48
CA VAL A 27 -13.91 19.78 -7.86
C VAL A 27 -15.23 20.53 -7.95
N ASN A 28 -15.80 20.92 -6.81
CA ASN A 28 -17.00 21.73 -6.74
C ASN A 28 -16.82 22.89 -5.75
N LYS A 29 -16.35 24.05 -6.25
CA LYS A 29 -16.06 25.21 -5.41
C LYS A 29 -17.26 25.73 -4.62
N SER A 30 -18.48 25.48 -5.06
CA SER A 30 -19.70 25.87 -4.34
C SER A 30 -19.89 25.07 -3.04
N GLU A 31 -19.26 23.90 -2.94
CA GLU A 31 -19.29 23.01 -1.78
C GLU A 31 -17.97 23.04 -0.98
N SER A 32 -17.19 24.11 -1.12
CA SER A 32 -15.91 24.27 -0.42
C SER A 32 -16.11 24.37 1.09
N LEU A 33 -15.29 23.62 1.84
CA LEU A 33 -15.23 23.62 3.32
C LEU A 33 -16.57 23.36 3.99
N GLN A 34 -17.41 22.53 3.40
CA GLN A 34 -18.65 22.09 4.05
C GLN A 34 -18.36 21.18 5.25
N ASN A 35 -19.15 21.34 6.29
CA ASN A 35 -19.12 20.49 7.46
C ASN A 35 -19.65 19.08 7.15
N ILE A 36 -19.47 18.18 8.11
CA ILE A 36 -20.00 16.81 8.08
C ILE A 36 -21.52 16.87 7.88
N SER A 37 -22.00 16.12 6.90
CA SER A 37 -23.41 16.02 6.53
C SER A 37 -23.72 14.61 5.99
N TRP A 38 -25.01 14.34 5.71
CA TRP A 38 -25.39 13.08 5.05
C TRP A 38 -24.83 12.95 3.64
N ASP A 39 -24.65 14.08 2.94
CA ASP A 39 -24.06 14.12 1.58
C ASP A 39 -22.53 14.05 1.61
N HIS A 40 -21.90 14.52 2.69
CA HIS A 40 -20.46 14.56 2.89
C HIS A 40 -20.09 14.07 4.30
N TRP A 41 -19.89 12.78 4.46
CA TRP A 41 -19.68 12.15 5.77
C TRP A 41 -18.45 12.68 6.53
N PHE A 42 -17.42 13.11 5.82
CA PHE A 42 -16.24 13.76 6.41
C PHE A 42 -16.13 15.24 6.02
N GLY A 43 -17.20 15.82 5.46
CA GLY A 43 -17.18 17.16 4.91
C GLY A 43 -16.40 17.23 3.59
N THR A 44 -16.09 18.46 3.16
CA THR A 44 -15.36 18.75 1.93
C THR A 44 -14.08 19.54 2.18
N ASP A 45 -13.11 19.42 1.28
CA ASP A 45 -11.90 20.22 1.33
C ASP A 45 -12.09 21.63 0.71
N TYR A 46 -11.00 22.40 0.65
CA TYR A 46 -11.01 23.78 0.10
C TYR A 46 -11.35 23.84 -1.41
N LEU A 47 -11.30 22.72 -2.13
CA LEU A 47 -11.72 22.59 -3.52
C LEU A 47 -13.14 22.03 -3.66
N GLY A 48 -13.83 21.74 -2.54
CA GLY A 48 -15.15 21.13 -2.52
C GLY A 48 -15.16 19.65 -2.85
N ARG A 49 -14.03 18.96 -2.72
CA ARG A 49 -13.93 17.51 -2.95
C ARG A 49 -14.34 16.75 -1.70
N ASP A 50 -15.06 15.65 -1.88
CA ASP A 50 -15.54 14.81 -0.77
C ASP A 50 -14.38 14.10 -0.05
N LEU A 51 -14.17 14.42 1.23
CA LEU A 51 -13.07 13.88 2.01
C LEU A 51 -13.22 12.38 2.29
N PHE A 52 -14.45 11.89 2.48
CA PHE A 52 -14.69 10.47 2.72
C PHE A 52 -14.28 9.61 1.51
N SER A 53 -14.72 9.99 0.31
CA SER A 53 -14.35 9.31 -0.93
C SER A 53 -12.85 9.36 -1.19
N ARG A 54 -12.19 10.48 -0.88
CA ARG A 54 -10.73 10.63 -1.01
C ARG A 54 -9.96 9.71 -0.07
N VAL A 55 -10.38 9.60 1.18
CA VAL A 55 -9.76 8.70 2.16
C VAL A 55 -9.88 7.24 1.72
N LEU A 56 -11.07 6.82 1.29
CA LEU A 56 -11.28 5.45 0.83
C LEU A 56 -10.49 5.13 -0.44
N TYR A 57 -10.45 6.05 -1.39
CA TYR A 57 -9.65 5.90 -2.60
C TYR A 57 -8.15 5.81 -2.30
N GLY A 58 -7.64 6.69 -1.42
CA GLY A 58 -6.25 6.64 -0.96
C GLY A 58 -5.92 5.34 -0.22
N ALA A 59 -6.81 4.88 0.66
CA ALA A 59 -6.67 3.63 1.37
C ALA A 59 -6.63 2.42 0.41
N SER A 60 -7.52 2.38 -0.58
CA SER A 60 -7.55 1.29 -1.57
C SER A 60 -6.26 1.22 -2.38
N ASN A 61 -5.75 2.37 -2.86
CA ASN A 61 -4.48 2.43 -3.58
C ASN A 61 -3.31 1.97 -2.71
N SER A 62 -3.26 2.42 -1.46
CA SER A 62 -2.22 2.00 -0.53
C SER A 62 -2.24 0.50 -0.26
N LEU A 63 -3.43 -0.09 -0.09
CA LEU A 63 -3.59 -1.52 0.11
C LEU A 63 -3.17 -2.32 -1.12
N ILE A 64 -3.53 -1.89 -2.32
CA ILE A 64 -3.12 -2.55 -3.57
C ILE A 64 -1.60 -2.55 -3.69
N ILE A 65 -0.95 -1.40 -3.49
CA ILE A 65 0.51 -1.29 -3.57
C ILE A 65 1.17 -2.17 -2.49
N ALA A 66 0.67 -2.15 -1.27
CA ALA A 66 1.19 -2.96 -0.18
C ALA A 66 1.05 -4.47 -0.45
N CYS A 67 -0.11 -4.91 -0.92
CA CYS A 67 -0.33 -6.33 -1.27
C CYS A 67 0.55 -6.78 -2.44
N LEU A 68 0.67 -5.96 -3.48
CA LEU A 68 1.52 -6.27 -4.64
C LEU A 68 2.99 -6.34 -4.24
N SER A 69 3.49 -5.33 -3.52
CA SER A 69 4.89 -5.32 -3.07
C SER A 69 5.21 -6.49 -2.15
N LEU A 70 4.33 -6.78 -1.17
CA LEU A 70 4.51 -7.91 -0.26
C LEU A 70 4.52 -9.24 -1.02
N THR A 71 3.60 -9.43 -1.95
CA THR A 71 3.54 -10.64 -2.77
C THR A 71 4.85 -10.86 -3.52
N ILE A 72 5.35 -9.82 -4.22
CA ILE A 72 6.61 -9.90 -4.96
C ILE A 72 7.79 -10.15 -4.03
N VAL A 73 7.87 -9.46 -2.89
CA VAL A 73 8.92 -9.65 -1.88
C VAL A 73 8.94 -11.09 -1.38
N VAL A 74 7.77 -11.66 -1.03
CA VAL A 74 7.68 -13.05 -0.56
C VAL A 74 8.17 -14.03 -1.61
N PHE A 75 7.71 -13.92 -2.86
CA PHE A 75 8.17 -14.80 -3.94
C PHE A 75 9.66 -14.68 -4.23
N LEU A 76 10.17 -13.45 -4.30
CA LEU A 76 11.59 -13.18 -4.53
C LEU A 76 12.45 -13.75 -3.40
N SER A 77 12.03 -13.54 -2.17
CA SER A 77 12.75 -13.98 -0.98
C SER A 77 12.72 -15.49 -0.82
N LEU A 78 11.59 -16.14 -1.07
CA LEU A 78 11.49 -17.60 -1.11
C LEU A 78 12.41 -18.19 -2.18
N PHE A 79 12.43 -17.58 -3.37
CA PHE A 79 13.30 -18.03 -4.46
C PHE A 79 14.77 -17.89 -4.10
N LEU A 80 15.21 -16.71 -3.67
CA LEU A 80 16.62 -16.47 -3.31
C LEU A 80 17.04 -17.25 -2.07
N GLY A 81 16.21 -17.28 -1.03
CA GLY A 81 16.50 -18.02 0.21
C GLY A 81 16.55 -19.53 -0.03
N SER A 82 15.65 -20.09 -0.84
CA SER A 82 15.71 -21.52 -1.19
C SER A 82 16.92 -21.84 -2.05
N LEU A 83 17.28 -20.96 -2.99
CA LEU A 83 18.47 -21.13 -3.83
C LEU A 83 19.74 -21.13 -2.96
N ALA A 84 19.86 -20.21 -2.00
CA ALA A 84 20.95 -20.15 -1.05
C ALA A 84 21.05 -21.45 -0.23
N GLY A 85 19.92 -21.91 0.32
CA GLY A 85 19.88 -23.12 1.15
C GLY A 85 20.18 -24.42 0.39
N ILE A 86 19.72 -24.53 -0.87
CA ILE A 86 19.93 -25.75 -1.68
C ILE A 86 21.34 -25.82 -2.23
N VAL A 87 21.87 -24.72 -2.80
CA VAL A 87 23.18 -24.70 -3.45
C VAL A 87 24.32 -24.58 -2.43
N GLY A 88 24.12 -23.78 -1.38
CA GLY A 88 25.11 -23.54 -0.33
C GLY A 88 26.37 -22.80 -0.83
N GLY A 89 27.43 -22.85 0.01
CA GLY A 89 28.76 -22.35 -0.35
C GLY A 89 28.81 -20.89 -0.80
N LEU A 90 29.43 -20.61 -1.94
CA LEU A 90 29.58 -19.24 -2.45
C LEU A 90 28.25 -18.59 -2.83
N VAL A 91 27.28 -19.36 -3.28
CA VAL A 91 25.95 -18.85 -3.65
C VAL A 91 25.21 -18.35 -2.40
N ASP A 92 25.19 -19.15 -1.35
CA ASP A 92 24.62 -18.78 -0.05
C ASP A 92 25.31 -17.52 0.50
N THR A 93 26.64 -17.53 0.56
CA THR A 93 27.41 -16.38 1.05
C THR A 93 27.11 -15.10 0.26
N SER A 94 27.02 -15.18 -1.07
CA SER A 94 26.72 -14.01 -1.91
C SER A 94 25.32 -13.46 -1.69
N ILE A 95 24.33 -14.34 -1.58
CA ILE A 95 22.93 -13.95 -1.34
C ILE A 95 22.79 -13.33 0.07
N MET A 96 23.46 -13.91 1.07
CA MET A 96 23.42 -13.36 2.44
C MET A 96 24.11 -12.00 2.55
N ILE A 97 25.28 -11.82 1.90
CA ILE A 97 25.96 -10.51 1.83
C ILE A 97 25.04 -9.47 1.18
N PHE A 98 24.37 -9.84 0.10
CA PHE A 98 23.42 -8.93 -0.56
C PHE A 98 22.24 -8.58 0.37
N ALA A 99 21.63 -9.56 1.02
CA ALA A 99 20.55 -9.35 1.99
C ALA A 99 21.00 -8.46 3.16
N ASP A 100 22.15 -8.74 3.76
CA ASP A 100 22.71 -7.96 4.87
C ASP A 100 23.03 -6.52 4.45
N SER A 101 23.48 -6.31 3.21
CA SER A 101 23.70 -4.97 2.65
C SER A 101 22.40 -4.17 2.55
N LEU A 102 21.31 -4.81 2.17
CA LEU A 102 19.98 -4.17 2.13
C LEU A 102 19.45 -3.85 3.53
N ILE A 103 19.64 -4.75 4.49
CA ILE A 103 19.19 -4.57 5.88
C ILE A 103 19.98 -3.48 6.60
N SER A 104 21.24 -3.25 6.23
CA SER A 104 22.10 -2.25 6.87
C SER A 104 21.63 -0.81 6.64
N ILE A 105 20.81 -0.57 5.62
CA ILE A 105 20.24 0.74 5.30
C ILE A 105 18.78 0.76 5.76
N PRO A 106 18.33 1.75 6.56
CA PRO A 106 16.92 1.89 6.91
C PRO A 106 16.04 1.93 5.65
N SER A 107 15.04 1.04 5.60
CA SER A 107 14.17 0.84 4.41
C SER A 107 13.55 2.13 3.90
N ILE A 108 13.20 3.04 4.81
CA ILE A 108 12.62 4.34 4.45
C ILE A 108 13.61 5.23 3.68
N ILE A 109 14.91 5.16 3.99
CA ILE A 109 15.92 5.92 3.28
C ILE A 109 16.06 5.40 1.85
N VAL A 110 16.09 4.08 1.66
CA VAL A 110 16.13 3.47 0.32
C VAL A 110 14.91 3.91 -0.49
N ALA A 111 13.72 3.83 0.10
CA ALA A 111 12.48 4.25 -0.58
C ALA A 111 12.51 5.74 -0.98
N LEU A 112 12.95 6.63 -0.10
CA LEU A 112 13.05 8.07 -0.37
C LEU A 112 14.07 8.38 -1.48
N VAL A 113 15.23 7.71 -1.47
CA VAL A 113 16.24 7.87 -2.51
C VAL A 113 15.70 7.44 -3.88
N PHE A 114 15.02 6.30 -3.96
CA PHE A 114 14.43 5.84 -5.22
C PHE A 114 13.37 6.81 -5.75
N VAL A 115 12.45 7.26 -4.92
CA VAL A 115 11.42 8.22 -5.33
C VAL A 115 12.03 9.57 -5.72
N GLY A 116 13.07 10.01 -5.01
CA GLY A 116 13.76 11.27 -5.30
C GLY A 116 14.57 11.24 -6.59
N LEU A 117 15.19 10.10 -6.95
CA LEU A 117 16.04 9.99 -8.14
C LEU A 117 15.26 9.70 -9.41
N PHE A 118 14.19 8.91 -9.36
CA PHE A 118 13.57 8.39 -10.57
C PHE A 118 12.28 9.11 -10.97
N SER A 119 11.32 9.25 -10.16
CA SER A 119 10.08 10.04 -10.37
C SER A 119 9.00 9.66 -9.37
N ASN A 120 7.97 10.48 -9.22
CA ASN A 120 6.79 10.21 -8.39
C ASN A 120 5.80 9.26 -9.10
N SER A 121 6.27 8.12 -9.58
CA SER A 121 5.45 7.09 -10.21
C SER A 121 5.12 5.98 -9.20
N ILE A 122 3.91 5.43 -9.29
CA ILE A 122 3.50 4.26 -8.48
C ILE A 122 4.46 3.08 -8.68
N ILE A 123 4.98 2.89 -9.90
CA ILE A 123 5.93 1.82 -10.21
C ILE A 123 7.24 2.02 -9.45
N VAL A 124 7.74 3.25 -9.39
CA VAL A 124 8.98 3.56 -8.64
C VAL A 124 8.81 3.31 -7.16
N VAL A 125 7.67 3.71 -6.58
CA VAL A 125 7.33 3.41 -5.18
C VAL A 125 7.29 1.91 -4.92
N LEU A 126 6.66 1.14 -5.82
CA LEU A 126 6.55 -0.31 -5.72
C LEU A 126 7.94 -0.98 -5.77
N ILE A 127 8.80 -0.59 -6.71
CA ILE A 127 10.18 -1.09 -6.81
C ILE A 127 10.98 -0.74 -5.55
N ALA A 128 10.86 0.50 -5.08
CA ALA A 128 11.53 0.95 -3.87
C ALA A 128 11.15 0.12 -2.64
N LEU A 129 9.85 -0.19 -2.48
CA LEU A 129 9.35 -1.04 -1.40
C LEU A 129 9.87 -2.48 -1.51
N ILE A 130 9.87 -3.05 -2.73
CA ILE A 130 10.37 -4.41 -2.97
C ILE A 130 11.84 -4.50 -2.58
N ILE A 131 12.68 -3.58 -3.05
CA ILE A 131 14.12 -3.58 -2.75
C ILE A 131 14.34 -3.38 -1.25
N SER A 132 13.65 -2.40 -0.65
CA SER A 132 13.84 -2.06 0.76
C SER A 132 13.48 -3.19 1.72
N TRP A 133 12.52 -4.03 1.36
CA TRP A 133 12.01 -5.07 2.27
C TRP A 133 12.56 -6.45 1.96
N SER A 134 13.04 -6.70 0.72
CA SER A 134 13.52 -8.02 0.30
C SER A 134 14.61 -8.58 1.21
N GLY A 135 15.57 -7.77 1.66
CA GLY A 135 16.65 -8.20 2.55
C GLY A 135 16.15 -8.90 3.81
N ASN A 136 15.10 -8.36 4.44
CA ASN A 136 14.55 -8.92 5.69
C ASN A 136 13.87 -10.28 5.53
N TYR A 137 13.41 -10.62 4.33
CA TYR A 137 12.66 -11.85 4.07
C TYR A 137 13.52 -12.94 3.37
N ILE A 138 14.69 -12.58 2.79
CA ILE A 138 15.64 -13.52 2.19
C ILE A 138 16.33 -14.34 3.27
N ARG A 139 16.57 -13.76 4.41
CA ARG A 139 17.25 -14.38 5.56
C ARG A 139 16.27 -15.17 6.43
#